data_647a5021fc799f35ad5ea3962e785eb0
#
_entry.id   647a5021fc799f35ad5ea3962e785eb0
#
_cell.length_a   1.000
_cell.length_b   1.000
_cell.length_c   1.000
_cell.angle_alpha   90.00
_cell.angle_beta   90.00
_cell.angle_gamma   90.00
#
_symmetry.space_group_name_H-M   'P 1'
#
loop_
_entity.id
_entity.type
_entity.pdbx_description
1 polymer ?
#
loop_
_entity_poly.entity_id
_entity_poly.type
_entity_poly.pdbx_seq_one_letter_code
_entity_poly.pdbx_strand_id
1 'polypeptide(L)'
;MNTALILAAGIDPAFQMDIPKQFVVVENIPIIVYTLQAFQLHPQIDQIIVSCLHGWKEMVLAYAKQFNISKLIGIVEGGVDAQESSWKGIEWLSRRGTVEQEIVVVHDAIRPLVTADLISDSIRVCKEYGMGVAAVRSMDTIMLTQDGETGRESISRYDFRRFRHRRPIAWAI
;
A
#
# COMPACT_ATOMS: atom_id res chain seq x y z
N MET A 1 10.91 -11.78 -9.42
CA MET A 1 11.27 -10.51 -8.73
C MET A 1 10.08 -10.05 -7.91
N ASN A 2 10.30 -9.44 -6.74
CA ASN A 2 9.22 -8.94 -5.88
C ASN A 2 9.36 -7.43 -5.74
N THR A 3 8.34 -6.70 -6.16
CA THR A 3 8.32 -5.23 -6.13
C THR A 3 7.38 -4.74 -5.03
N ALA A 4 7.84 -3.84 -4.16
CA ALA A 4 6.95 -3.10 -3.27
C ALA A 4 6.41 -1.85 -3.97
N LEU A 5 5.08 -1.73 -4.03
CA LEU A 5 4.38 -0.53 -4.48
C LEU A 5 3.81 0.20 -3.26
N ILE A 6 4.42 1.33 -2.91
CA ILE A 6 4.02 2.11 -1.75
C ILE A 6 3.07 3.23 -2.17
N LEU A 7 1.85 3.19 -1.64
CA LEU A 7 0.81 4.17 -1.95
C LEU A 7 0.94 5.39 -1.03
N ALA A 8 1.35 6.51 -1.59
CA ALA A 8 1.60 7.78 -0.90
C ALA A 8 0.85 8.97 -1.54
N ALA A 9 -0.23 8.70 -2.28
CA ALA A 9 -1.02 9.73 -2.96
C ALA A 9 -2.30 10.13 -2.22
N GLY A 10 -2.63 9.42 -1.13
CA GLY A 10 -3.86 9.68 -0.38
C GLY A 10 -3.87 11.05 0.28
N ILE A 11 -5.02 11.74 0.15
CA ILE A 11 -5.34 12.95 0.91
C ILE A 11 -6.50 12.59 1.84
N ASP A 12 -6.35 12.89 3.13
CA ASP A 12 -7.41 12.72 4.10
C ASP A 12 -8.02 14.08 4.45
N PRO A 13 -9.26 14.36 4.04
CA PRO A 13 -9.90 15.63 4.34
C PRO A 13 -10.10 15.91 5.84
N ALA A 14 -10.15 14.86 6.66
CA ALA A 14 -10.26 14.99 8.11
C ALA A 14 -8.93 15.35 8.78
N PHE A 15 -7.82 15.25 8.07
CA PHE A 15 -6.51 15.58 8.58
C PHE A 15 -6.19 17.05 8.31
N GLN A 16 -6.48 17.91 9.28
CA GLN A 16 -6.39 19.38 9.19
C GLN A 16 -4.95 19.90 9.38
N MET A 17 -3.99 19.37 8.63
CA MET A 17 -2.61 19.86 8.60
C MET A 17 -2.22 20.27 7.18
N ASP A 18 -1.31 21.24 7.07
CA ASP A 18 -0.78 21.71 5.77
C ASP A 18 0.09 20.67 5.06
N ILE A 19 0.50 19.62 5.78
CA ILE A 19 1.38 18.56 5.29
C ILE A 19 0.58 17.27 5.21
N PRO A 20 0.59 16.52 4.07
CA PRO A 20 -0.07 15.23 3.97
C PRO A 20 0.46 14.23 5.01
N LYS A 21 -0.42 13.36 5.52
CA LYS A 21 -0.14 12.42 6.61
C LYS A 21 1.17 11.64 6.43
N GLN A 22 1.44 11.17 5.23
CA GLN A 22 2.61 10.36 4.91
C GLN A 22 3.95 11.12 5.09
N PHE A 23 3.92 12.45 5.10
CA PHE A 23 5.09 13.29 5.26
C PHE A 23 5.21 13.92 6.66
N VAL A 24 4.27 13.64 7.55
CA VAL A 24 4.36 14.04 8.96
C VAL A 24 5.60 13.40 9.59
N VAL A 25 6.32 14.20 10.37
CA VAL A 25 7.57 13.79 11.02
C VAL A 25 7.30 13.27 12.43
N VAL A 26 7.80 12.09 12.72
CA VAL A 26 7.81 11.47 14.04
C VAL A 26 9.27 11.16 14.39
N GLU A 27 9.76 11.61 15.53
CA GLU A 27 11.15 11.43 15.95
C GLU A 27 12.16 11.86 14.84
N ASN A 28 11.91 13.00 14.21
CA ASN A 28 12.71 13.57 13.12
C ASN A 28 12.74 12.74 11.81
N ILE A 29 11.88 11.75 11.67
CA ILE A 29 11.78 10.90 10.48
C ILE A 29 10.35 10.97 9.94
N PRO A 30 10.15 11.26 8.64
CA PRO A 30 8.82 11.22 8.01
C PRO A 30 8.20 9.82 8.06
N ILE A 31 6.88 9.73 8.26
CA ILE A 31 6.17 8.43 8.36
C ILE A 31 6.46 7.53 7.16
N ILE A 32 6.43 8.08 5.94
CA ILE A 32 6.74 7.32 4.72
C ILE A 32 8.11 6.64 4.78
N VAL A 33 9.10 7.28 5.42
CA VAL A 33 10.46 6.73 5.51
C VAL A 33 10.49 5.47 6.34
N TYR A 34 9.77 5.42 7.47
CA TYR A 34 9.66 4.19 8.26
C TYR A 34 9.10 3.04 7.42
N THR A 35 8.05 3.32 6.65
CA THR A 35 7.48 2.33 5.73
C THR A 35 8.49 1.91 4.67
N LEU A 36 9.15 2.85 3.99
CA LEU A 36 10.16 2.55 2.98
C LEU A 36 11.32 1.72 3.55
N GLN A 37 11.76 2.00 4.78
CA GLN A 37 12.83 1.25 5.45
C GLN A 37 12.43 -0.20 5.72
N ALA A 38 11.17 -0.47 6.10
CA ALA A 38 10.71 -1.84 6.30
C ALA A 38 10.86 -2.69 5.01
N PHE A 39 10.50 -2.12 3.85
CA PHE A 39 10.67 -2.80 2.56
C PHE A 39 12.12 -2.77 2.05
N GLN A 40 12.88 -1.70 2.30
CA GLN A 40 14.30 -1.62 1.98
C GLN A 40 15.12 -2.73 2.64
N LEU A 41 14.84 -3.01 3.92
CA LEU A 41 15.57 -4.01 4.70
C LEU A 41 15.07 -5.43 4.45
N HIS A 42 13.90 -5.61 3.85
CA HIS A 42 13.33 -6.95 3.65
C HIS A 42 14.07 -7.73 2.56
N PRO A 43 14.56 -8.96 2.84
CA PRO A 43 15.42 -9.70 1.91
C PRO A 43 14.69 -10.18 0.65
N GLN A 44 13.37 -10.38 0.72
CA GLN A 44 12.58 -10.84 -0.42
C GLN A 44 12.02 -9.70 -1.29
N ILE A 45 12.26 -8.45 -0.93
CA ILE A 45 11.89 -7.30 -1.77
C ILE A 45 13.10 -6.88 -2.57
N ASP A 46 12.96 -6.90 -3.89
CA ASP A 46 14.06 -6.58 -4.81
C ASP A 46 14.08 -5.08 -5.16
N GLN A 47 12.91 -4.48 -5.29
CA GLN A 47 12.76 -3.08 -5.69
C GLN A 47 11.52 -2.43 -5.06
N ILE A 48 11.52 -1.10 -5.01
CA ILE A 48 10.44 -0.28 -4.47
C ILE A 48 10.03 0.75 -5.52
N ILE A 49 8.75 0.95 -5.70
CA ILE A 49 8.18 2.12 -6.38
C ILE A 49 7.21 2.84 -5.44
N VAL A 50 7.06 4.14 -5.63
CA VAL A 50 6.14 4.95 -4.84
C VAL A 50 5.11 5.58 -5.76
N SER A 51 3.83 5.37 -5.47
CA SER A 51 2.74 6.13 -6.07
C SER A 51 2.51 7.37 -5.20
N CYS A 52 2.92 8.54 -5.69
CA CYS A 52 3.08 9.75 -4.90
C CYS A 52 2.01 10.80 -5.24
N LEU A 53 1.66 11.62 -4.25
CA LEU A 53 0.84 12.81 -4.43
C LEU A 53 1.55 13.79 -5.38
N HIS A 54 0.76 14.45 -6.24
CA HIS A 54 1.26 15.49 -7.13
C HIS A 54 2.05 16.57 -6.37
N GLY A 55 3.19 16.98 -6.93
CA GLY A 55 4.06 17.99 -6.33
C GLY A 55 5.01 17.49 -5.22
N TRP A 56 4.91 16.23 -4.77
CA TRP A 56 5.71 15.69 -3.66
C TRP A 56 6.82 14.73 -4.09
N LYS A 57 6.98 14.50 -5.39
CA LYS A 57 7.98 13.59 -5.94
C LYS A 57 9.41 13.94 -5.50
N GLU A 58 9.79 15.19 -5.61
CA GLU A 58 11.15 15.64 -5.27
C GLU A 58 11.44 15.46 -3.78
N MET A 59 10.42 15.62 -2.93
CA MET A 59 10.56 15.36 -1.49
C MET A 59 10.82 13.88 -1.23
N VAL A 60 10.08 12.98 -1.88
CA VAL A 60 10.30 11.52 -1.76
C VAL A 60 11.68 11.12 -2.23
N LEU A 61 12.18 11.70 -3.34
CA LEU A 61 13.54 11.47 -3.82
C LEU A 61 14.59 11.96 -2.82
N ALA A 62 14.38 13.14 -2.21
CA ALA A 62 15.28 13.67 -1.18
C ALA A 62 15.33 12.74 0.04
N TYR A 63 14.19 12.26 0.51
CA TYR A 63 14.13 11.29 1.61
C TYR A 63 14.78 9.95 1.25
N ALA A 64 14.54 9.44 0.05
CA ALA A 64 15.17 8.20 -0.39
C ALA A 64 16.70 8.30 -0.37
N LYS A 65 17.26 9.44 -0.81
CA LYS A 65 18.69 9.72 -0.75
C LYS A 65 19.18 9.85 0.69
N GLN A 66 18.50 10.66 1.51
CA GLN A 66 18.88 10.94 2.90
C GLN A 66 18.89 9.67 3.76
N PHE A 67 17.92 8.78 3.56
CA PHE A 67 17.73 7.57 4.36
C PHE A 67 18.20 6.29 3.66
N ASN A 68 18.97 6.41 2.57
CA ASN A 68 19.57 5.28 1.84
C ASN A 68 18.57 4.23 1.36
N ILE A 69 17.43 4.66 0.81
CA ILE A 69 16.44 3.76 0.20
C ILE A 69 16.91 3.39 -1.21
N SER A 70 17.92 2.53 -1.30
CA SER A 70 18.58 2.17 -2.57
C SER A 70 17.72 1.30 -3.50
N LYS A 71 16.71 0.61 -2.96
CA LYS A 71 15.75 -0.18 -3.75
C LYS A 71 14.69 0.67 -4.46
N LEU A 72 14.60 1.98 -4.19
CA LEU A 72 13.66 2.87 -4.89
C LEU A 72 14.09 3.04 -6.34
N ILE A 73 13.32 2.46 -7.27
CA ILE A 73 13.60 2.50 -8.72
C ILE A 73 12.76 3.52 -9.47
N GLY A 74 11.68 4.02 -8.88
CA GLY A 74 10.81 4.99 -9.53
C GLY A 74 9.71 5.55 -8.65
N ILE A 75 9.20 6.70 -9.07
CA ILE A 75 8.05 7.36 -8.46
C ILE A 75 7.07 7.68 -9.57
N VAL A 76 5.82 7.25 -9.40
CA VAL A 76 4.71 7.54 -10.30
C VAL A 76 3.75 8.51 -9.63
N GLU A 77 3.03 9.28 -10.41
CA GLU A 77 1.94 10.09 -9.89
C GLU A 77 0.74 9.21 -9.55
N GLY A 78 0.18 9.39 -8.36
CA GLY A 78 -0.96 8.63 -7.90
C GLY A 78 -2.26 8.98 -8.62
N GLY A 79 -3.29 8.22 -8.34
CA GLY A 79 -4.65 8.42 -8.81
C GLY A 79 -5.53 9.12 -7.80
N VAL A 80 -6.82 9.20 -8.11
CA VAL A 80 -7.84 9.79 -7.23
C VAL A 80 -8.14 8.90 -6.00
N ASP A 81 -7.82 7.62 -6.11
CA ASP A 81 -7.98 6.64 -5.04
C ASP A 81 -6.83 5.62 -5.02
N ALA A 82 -6.88 4.70 -4.07
CA ALA A 82 -5.88 3.65 -3.92
C ALA A 82 -5.86 2.67 -5.09
N GLN A 83 -7.02 2.42 -5.72
CA GLN A 83 -7.12 1.51 -6.85
C GLN A 83 -6.45 2.09 -8.09
N GLU A 84 -6.73 3.34 -8.42
CA GLU A 84 -6.09 4.03 -9.55
C GLU A 84 -4.59 4.23 -9.31
N SER A 85 -4.20 4.58 -8.07
CA SER A 85 -2.79 4.71 -7.68
C SER A 85 -2.03 3.39 -7.86
N SER A 86 -2.64 2.27 -7.48
CA SER A 86 -2.07 0.93 -7.69
C SER A 86 -1.97 0.59 -9.17
N TRP A 87 -3.02 0.88 -9.93
CA TRP A 87 -3.03 0.62 -11.37
C TRP A 87 -1.92 1.38 -12.10
N LYS A 88 -1.76 2.67 -11.84
CA LYS A 88 -0.67 3.49 -12.41
C LYS A 88 0.72 2.93 -12.08
N GLY A 89 0.91 2.47 -10.85
CA GLY A 89 2.15 1.81 -10.44
C GLY A 89 2.42 0.52 -11.21
N ILE A 90 1.42 -0.34 -11.34
CA ILE A 90 1.51 -1.61 -12.08
C ILE A 90 1.74 -1.34 -13.58
N GLU A 91 1.03 -0.39 -14.17
CA GLU A 91 1.21 0.02 -15.56
C GLU A 91 2.64 0.53 -15.82
N TRP A 92 3.18 1.33 -14.90
CA TRP A 92 4.56 1.82 -15.00
C TRP A 92 5.57 0.66 -14.98
N LEU A 93 5.37 -0.33 -14.11
CA LEU A 93 6.19 -1.56 -14.07
C LEU A 93 6.09 -2.34 -15.39
N SER A 94 4.88 -2.56 -15.88
CA SER A 94 4.62 -3.29 -17.14
C SER A 94 5.34 -2.66 -18.33
N ARG A 95 5.35 -1.34 -18.44
CA ARG A 95 6.06 -0.61 -19.52
C ARG A 95 7.58 -0.76 -19.46
N ARG A 96 8.14 -1.18 -18.35
CA ARG A 96 9.59 -1.45 -18.18
C ARG A 96 10.00 -2.88 -18.56
N GLY A 97 9.06 -3.67 -19.04
CA GLY A 97 9.31 -5.07 -19.43
C GLY A 97 9.42 -6.00 -18.22
N THR A 98 8.90 -5.60 -17.07
CA THR A 98 8.75 -6.45 -15.91
C THR A 98 7.73 -7.54 -16.19
N VAL A 99 8.07 -8.77 -15.87
CA VAL A 99 7.61 -10.00 -16.48
C VAL A 99 6.41 -10.60 -15.76
N GLU A 100 5.66 -11.41 -16.46
CA GLU A 100 4.47 -12.17 -16.02
C GLU A 100 4.61 -13.00 -14.73
N GLN A 101 5.79 -13.05 -14.11
CA GLN A 101 6.06 -13.81 -12.87
C GLN A 101 6.46 -12.93 -11.68
N GLU A 102 6.22 -11.62 -11.75
CA GLU A 102 6.56 -10.73 -10.64
C GLU A 102 5.41 -10.60 -9.64
N ILE A 103 5.78 -10.56 -8.35
CA ILE A 103 4.85 -10.25 -7.28
C ILE A 103 4.95 -8.76 -6.97
N VAL A 104 3.81 -8.07 -7.00
CA VAL A 104 3.71 -6.70 -6.53
C VAL A 104 3.04 -6.69 -5.16
N VAL A 105 3.79 -6.26 -4.15
CA VAL A 105 3.30 -6.05 -2.78
C VAL A 105 2.84 -4.61 -2.67
N VAL A 106 1.53 -4.40 -2.62
CA VAL A 106 0.93 -3.06 -2.47
C VAL A 106 0.77 -2.73 -1.01
N HIS A 107 1.22 -1.56 -0.58
CA HIS A 107 1.18 -1.15 0.83
C HIS A 107 0.99 0.36 0.98
N ASP A 108 0.27 0.77 2.04
CA ASP A 108 0.04 2.18 2.35
C ASP A 108 1.27 2.83 3.00
N ALA A 109 1.68 4.00 2.51
CA ALA A 109 2.80 4.76 3.07
C ALA A 109 2.60 5.16 4.55
N ILE A 110 1.35 5.29 4.98
CA ILE A 110 0.98 5.68 6.35
C ILE A 110 0.88 4.51 7.34
N ARG A 111 1.30 3.30 6.95
CA ARG A 111 1.28 2.09 7.82
C ARG A 111 2.71 1.62 8.12
N PRO A 112 3.47 2.37 8.95
CA PRO A 112 4.90 2.12 9.16
C PRO A 112 5.20 0.88 10.02
N LEU A 113 4.19 0.29 10.67
CA LEU A 113 4.37 -0.85 11.59
C LEU A 113 4.23 -2.21 10.88
N VAL A 114 4.41 -2.25 9.56
CA VAL A 114 4.45 -3.51 8.81
C VAL A 114 5.66 -4.34 9.25
N THR A 115 5.42 -5.60 9.59
CA THR A 115 6.48 -6.51 10.04
C THR A 115 7.08 -7.29 8.89
N ALA A 116 8.33 -7.74 9.02
CA ALA A 116 8.99 -8.59 8.04
C ALA A 116 8.23 -9.90 7.80
N ASP A 117 7.67 -10.49 8.86
CA ASP A 117 6.87 -11.71 8.77
C ASP A 117 5.62 -11.51 7.93
N LEU A 118 4.93 -10.37 8.09
CA LEU A 118 3.73 -10.05 7.30
C LEU A 118 4.06 -9.91 5.81
N ILE A 119 5.18 -9.26 5.48
CA ILE A 119 5.66 -9.14 4.10
C ILE A 119 5.98 -10.53 3.53
N SER A 120 6.74 -11.35 4.28
CA SER A 120 7.12 -12.71 3.88
C SER A 120 5.88 -13.59 3.65
N ASP A 121 4.92 -13.56 4.57
CA ASP A 121 3.67 -14.33 4.48
C ASP A 121 2.82 -13.89 3.28
N SER A 122 2.71 -12.59 3.03
CA SER A 122 1.97 -12.06 1.87
C SER A 122 2.56 -12.58 0.56
N ILE A 123 3.90 -12.58 0.43
CA ILE A 123 4.61 -13.12 -0.73
C ILE A 123 4.40 -14.63 -0.85
N ARG A 124 4.53 -15.38 0.25
CA ARG A 124 4.33 -16.83 0.30
C ARG A 124 2.92 -17.20 -0.15
N VAL A 125 1.90 -16.56 0.44
CA VAL A 125 0.49 -16.81 0.10
C VAL A 125 0.18 -16.44 -1.35
N CYS A 126 0.75 -15.34 -1.85
CA CYS A 126 0.61 -14.95 -3.25
C CYS A 126 1.19 -16.01 -4.20
N LYS A 127 2.36 -16.57 -3.89
CA LYS A 127 2.98 -17.65 -4.67
C LYS A 127 2.13 -18.91 -4.70
N GLU A 128 1.51 -19.24 -3.58
CA GLU A 128 0.74 -20.49 -3.42
C GLU A 128 -0.67 -20.39 -4.05
N TYR A 129 -1.33 -19.24 -3.90
CA TYR A 129 -2.75 -19.07 -4.25
C TYR A 129 -3.01 -18.02 -5.35
N GLY A 130 -1.96 -17.41 -5.92
CA GLY A 130 -2.07 -16.35 -6.94
C GLY A 130 -2.35 -14.96 -6.38
N MET A 131 -2.75 -14.84 -5.11
CA MET A 131 -2.92 -13.56 -4.40
C MET A 131 -2.83 -13.76 -2.89
N GLY A 132 -2.41 -12.73 -2.19
CA GLY A 132 -2.40 -12.67 -0.72
C GLY A 132 -2.96 -11.34 -0.24
N VAL A 133 -3.78 -11.38 0.80
CA VAL A 133 -4.31 -10.16 1.46
C VAL A 133 -4.10 -10.30 2.95
N ALA A 134 -3.38 -9.35 3.53
CA ALA A 134 -3.29 -9.25 4.99
C ALA A 134 -4.62 -8.76 5.56
N ALA A 135 -5.15 -9.49 6.53
CA ALA A 135 -6.42 -9.16 7.15
C ALA A 135 -6.48 -9.63 8.60
N VAL A 136 -7.21 -8.88 9.41
CA VAL A 136 -7.59 -9.27 10.76
C VAL A 136 -9.07 -9.64 10.79
N ARG A 137 -9.45 -10.48 11.75
CA ARG A 137 -10.87 -10.79 11.98
C ARG A 137 -11.54 -9.54 12.54
N SER A 138 -12.61 -9.07 11.89
CA SER A 138 -13.48 -8.09 12.50
C SER A 138 -14.24 -8.72 13.67
N MET A 139 -14.17 -8.06 14.81
CA MET A 139 -14.99 -8.41 16.00
C MET A 139 -16.27 -7.56 16.05
N ASP A 140 -16.34 -6.51 15.24
CA ASP A 140 -17.45 -5.59 15.20
C ASP A 140 -18.61 -6.09 14.33
N THR A 141 -19.79 -5.56 14.60
CA THR A 141 -20.95 -5.70 13.71
C THR A 141 -20.82 -4.65 12.61
N ILE A 142 -20.82 -5.10 11.35
CA ILE A 142 -20.73 -4.21 10.19
C ILE A 142 -22.15 -3.96 9.69
N MET A 143 -22.49 -2.68 9.51
CA MET A 143 -23.76 -2.25 8.97
C MET A 143 -23.56 -1.48 7.66
N LEU A 144 -24.43 -1.73 6.68
CA LEU A 144 -24.50 -0.90 5.49
C LEU A 144 -25.33 0.34 5.78
N THR A 145 -24.80 1.50 5.42
CA THR A 145 -25.49 2.79 5.49
C THR A 145 -25.37 3.51 4.16
N GLN A 146 -26.37 4.31 3.80
CA GLN A 146 -26.33 5.19 2.63
C GLN A 146 -26.09 6.65 3.00
N ASP A 147 -26.43 7.02 4.21
CA ASP A 147 -26.36 8.40 4.74
C ASP A 147 -25.26 8.58 5.80
N GLY A 148 -24.58 7.51 6.19
CA GLY A 148 -23.59 7.52 7.25
C GLY A 148 -24.17 7.50 8.68
N GLU A 149 -25.48 7.65 8.83
CA GLU A 149 -26.17 7.78 10.12
C GLU A 149 -27.12 6.61 10.41
N THR A 150 -27.86 6.15 9.39
CA THR A 150 -28.84 5.08 9.55
C THR A 150 -28.38 3.76 8.93
N GLY A 151 -28.28 2.72 9.73
CA GLY A 151 -27.99 1.37 9.26
C GLY A 151 -29.20 0.74 8.58
N ARG A 152 -29.06 0.26 7.35
CA ARG A 152 -30.14 -0.43 6.61
C ARG A 152 -30.06 -1.95 6.74
N GLU A 153 -28.86 -2.48 6.80
CA GLU A 153 -28.66 -3.93 6.79
C GLU A 153 -27.38 -4.26 7.56
N SER A 154 -27.44 -5.29 8.41
CA SER A 154 -26.24 -5.83 9.03
C SER A 154 -25.62 -6.87 8.10
N ILE A 155 -24.35 -6.69 7.78
CA ILE A 155 -23.59 -7.72 7.04
C ILE A 155 -23.18 -8.79 8.04
N SER A 156 -23.64 -10.02 7.84
CA SER A 156 -23.20 -11.14 8.65
C SER A 156 -21.69 -11.35 8.44
N ARG A 157 -20.98 -11.75 9.50
CA ARG A 157 -19.55 -12.09 9.40
C ARG A 157 -19.27 -13.18 8.35
N TYR A 158 -20.28 -13.96 7.99
CA TYR A 158 -20.21 -15.00 6.95
C TYR A 158 -20.21 -14.40 5.55
N ASP A 159 -21.01 -13.37 5.31
CA ASP A 159 -21.14 -12.76 3.98
C ASP A 159 -19.93 -11.90 3.64
N PHE A 160 -19.34 -11.24 4.63
CA PHE A 160 -18.08 -10.49 4.45
C PHE A 160 -16.91 -11.39 4.02
N ARG A 161 -16.90 -12.66 4.46
CA ARG A 161 -15.91 -13.66 4.00
C ARG A 161 -16.14 -14.14 2.57
N ARG A 162 -17.37 -14.11 2.07
CA ARG A 162 -17.75 -14.55 0.72
C ARG A 162 -17.29 -13.58 -0.38
N PHE A 163 -17.15 -12.29 -0.07
CA PHE A 163 -16.67 -11.27 -1.04
C PHE A 163 -15.17 -11.41 -1.38
N ARG A 164 -14.41 -12.22 -0.65
CA ARG A 164 -12.97 -12.42 -0.87
C ARG A 164 -12.59 -13.22 -2.11
N HIS A 165 -13.51 -13.86 -2.81
CA HIS A 165 -13.14 -14.89 -3.79
C HIS A 165 -13.32 -14.52 -5.26
N ARG A 166 -13.56 -13.28 -5.66
CA ARG A 166 -13.96 -13.04 -7.04
C ARG A 166 -13.08 -12.17 -7.94
N ARG A 167 -11.89 -11.68 -7.54
CA ARG A 167 -10.93 -11.13 -8.53
C ARG A 167 -9.50 -11.14 -8.01
N PRO A 168 -8.50 -11.52 -8.84
CA PRO A 168 -7.09 -11.54 -8.45
C PRO A 168 -6.51 -10.13 -8.55
N ILE A 169 -6.42 -9.43 -7.44
CA ILE A 169 -5.54 -8.29 -7.25
C ILE A 169 -4.93 -8.49 -5.88
N ALA A 170 -3.60 -8.62 -5.83
CA ALA A 170 -2.87 -8.73 -4.57
C ALA A 170 -2.93 -7.37 -3.85
N TRP A 171 -3.79 -7.25 -2.86
CA TRP A 171 -3.82 -6.12 -1.95
C TRP A 171 -3.24 -6.58 -0.62
N ALA A 172 -2.07 -6.09 -0.25
CA ALA A 172 -1.65 -6.08 1.15
C ALA A 172 -2.10 -4.74 1.75
N ILE A 173 -3.06 -4.80 2.64
CA ILE A 173 -3.50 -3.64 3.43
C ILE A 173 -2.62 -3.54 4.67
#